data_31fa2fa7d00311f364cdbcd0404cad5c
#
_entry.id   31fa2fa7d00311f364cdbcd0404cad5c
#
_cell.length_a   1.000
_cell.length_b   1.000
_cell.length_c   1.000
_cell.angle_alpha   90.00
_cell.angle_beta   90.00
_cell.angle_gamma   90.00
#
_symmetry.space_group_name_H-M   'P 1'
#
loop_
_entity.id
_entity.type
_entity.pdbx_description
1 polymer ?
#
loop_
_entity_poly.entity_id
_entity_poly.type
_entity_poly.pdbx_seq_one_letter_code
_entity_poly.pdbx_strand_id
1 'polypeptide(L)'
;MRRTTSQSSGASHTTIGITDLMTSLAIVFILLFAAQITNTSSAAQSELQENKEDVRTALRDHIQRLGLSLDADPRDPLALLIVVPEDRLTFEFGKSALSLTADQFLAEALPFYVGALCGPLRDKIDSLAIEGHTDDHGSDAFNLKLSQERSLAVMVKGLEVIQATEPAAYQCFQEITSATGRGRQDLIYDSTAMVNREKSRRVIFKIRLRSAEQRHLVERPTTPL
;
A
#
# COMPACT_ATOMS: atom_id res chain seq x y z
N MET A 1 68.97 -30.10 -50.09
CA MET A 1 67.92 -29.05 -50.11
C MET A 1 66.82 -29.48 -49.19
N ARG A 2 66.72 -28.92 -47.96
CA ARG A 2 65.57 -29.08 -47.05
C ARG A 2 65.25 -27.70 -46.52
N ARG A 3 64.12 -27.18 -46.95
CA ARG A 3 63.53 -25.96 -46.38
C ARG A 3 62.78 -26.30 -45.12
N THR A 4 63.13 -25.79 -44.01
CA THR A 4 62.38 -25.80 -42.77
C THR A 4 61.53 -24.54 -42.74
N THR A 5 60.23 -24.73 -42.77
CA THR A 5 59.25 -23.69 -42.54
C THR A 5 59.04 -23.47 -41.05
N SER A 6 59.49 -22.35 -40.56
CA SER A 6 59.10 -21.84 -39.23
C SER A 6 57.68 -21.36 -39.28
N GLN A 7 56.79 -22.00 -38.52
CA GLN A 7 55.38 -21.58 -38.37
C GLN A 7 55.18 -20.93 -37.03
N SER A 8 54.67 -19.79 -37.08
CA SER A 8 54.10 -18.84 -36.15
C SER A 8 53.47 -19.41 -34.86
N SER A 9 54.11 -19.22 -33.74
CA SER A 9 53.54 -19.43 -32.38
C SER A 9 53.07 -18.13 -31.73
N GLY A 10 52.96 -17.05 -32.47
CA GLY A 10 52.62 -15.73 -31.89
C GLY A 10 51.09 -15.43 -31.75
N ALA A 11 50.24 -16.16 -32.50
CA ALA A 11 48.82 -15.80 -32.53
C ALA A 11 47.99 -16.38 -31.37
N SER A 12 48.45 -17.46 -30.73
CA SER A 12 47.68 -18.09 -29.64
C SER A 12 47.83 -17.42 -28.27
N HIS A 13 48.96 -16.79 -28.01
CA HIS A 13 49.18 -16.10 -26.73
C HIS A 13 48.44 -14.74 -26.64
N THR A 14 48.25 -14.05 -27.74
CA THR A 14 47.49 -12.77 -27.77
C THR A 14 45.99 -12.99 -27.63
N THR A 15 45.42 -14.07 -28.19
CA THR A 15 44.00 -14.38 -28.05
C THR A 15 43.64 -14.81 -26.63
N ILE A 16 44.51 -15.56 -25.94
CA ILE A 16 44.31 -15.97 -24.54
C ILE A 16 44.33 -14.74 -23.60
N GLY A 17 45.25 -13.79 -23.83
CA GLY A 17 45.31 -12.55 -23.03
C GLY A 17 44.09 -11.64 -23.21
N ILE A 18 43.54 -11.56 -24.41
CA ILE A 18 42.35 -10.74 -24.69
C ILE A 18 41.10 -11.35 -24.06
N THR A 19 40.91 -12.69 -24.13
CA THR A 19 39.80 -13.36 -23.48
C THR A 19 39.85 -13.28 -21.97
N ASP A 20 41.02 -13.35 -21.35
CA ASP A 20 41.16 -13.17 -19.90
C ASP A 20 40.83 -11.75 -19.47
N LEU A 21 41.28 -10.75 -20.21
CA LEU A 21 40.93 -9.34 -19.96
C LEU A 21 39.43 -9.11 -20.08
N MET A 22 38.79 -9.68 -21.12
CA MET A 22 37.33 -9.53 -21.31
C MET A 22 36.52 -10.23 -20.22
N THR A 23 36.94 -11.42 -19.78
CA THR A 23 36.27 -12.13 -18.69
C THR A 23 36.44 -11.41 -17.36
N SER A 24 37.64 -10.93 -17.05
CA SER A 24 37.89 -10.12 -15.85
C SER A 24 37.06 -8.84 -15.82
N LEU A 25 36.98 -8.14 -16.96
CA LEU A 25 36.17 -6.93 -17.09
C LEU A 25 34.66 -7.25 -16.91
N ALA A 26 34.19 -8.34 -17.52
CA ALA A 26 32.78 -8.78 -17.37
C ALA A 26 32.43 -9.10 -15.91
N ILE A 27 33.32 -9.77 -15.18
CA ILE A 27 33.13 -10.06 -13.75
C ILE A 27 33.04 -8.76 -12.94
N VAL A 28 33.94 -7.80 -13.19
CA VAL A 28 33.90 -6.50 -12.51
C VAL A 28 32.58 -5.77 -12.79
N PHE A 29 32.12 -5.74 -14.03
CA PHE A 29 30.82 -5.13 -14.37
C PHE A 29 29.65 -5.85 -13.70
N ILE A 30 29.63 -7.18 -13.65
CA ILE A 30 28.58 -7.93 -12.96
C ILE A 30 28.58 -7.61 -11.47
N LEU A 31 29.74 -7.54 -10.83
CA LEU A 31 29.84 -7.19 -9.41
C LEU A 31 29.42 -5.75 -9.12
N LEU A 32 29.81 -4.79 -9.96
CA LEU A 32 29.38 -3.41 -9.84
C LEU A 32 27.85 -3.28 -10.06
N PHE A 33 27.31 -3.98 -11.04
CA PHE A 33 25.86 -3.99 -11.31
C PHE A 33 25.08 -4.64 -10.17
N ALA A 34 25.54 -5.76 -9.63
CA ALA A 34 24.95 -6.38 -8.46
C ALA A 34 25.00 -5.47 -7.22
N ALA A 35 26.12 -4.80 -6.98
CA ALA A 35 26.26 -3.82 -5.90
C ALA A 35 25.30 -2.63 -6.08
N GLN A 36 25.13 -2.15 -7.31
CA GLN A 36 24.20 -1.06 -7.62
C GLN A 36 22.74 -1.47 -7.35
N ILE A 37 22.34 -2.68 -7.76
CA ILE A 37 20.96 -3.19 -7.50
C ILE A 37 20.71 -3.29 -5.99
N THR A 38 21.65 -3.85 -5.23
CA THR A 38 21.50 -4.01 -3.77
C THR A 38 21.42 -2.66 -3.06
N ASN A 39 22.23 -1.69 -3.44
CA ASN A 39 22.19 -0.35 -2.86
C ASN A 39 20.86 0.37 -3.15
N THR A 40 20.35 0.28 -4.38
CA THR A 40 19.09 0.93 -4.76
C THR A 40 17.90 0.32 -4.02
N SER A 41 17.88 -1.01 -3.88
CA SER A 41 16.80 -1.70 -3.17
C SER A 41 16.82 -1.41 -1.67
N SER A 42 17.98 -1.35 -1.03
CA SER A 42 18.08 -1.01 0.40
C SER A 42 17.67 0.44 0.69
N ALA A 43 18.02 1.39 -0.17
CA ALA A 43 17.60 2.77 -0.04
C ALA A 43 16.08 2.92 -0.15
N ALA A 44 15.46 2.27 -1.14
CA ALA A 44 14.00 2.28 -1.32
C ALA A 44 13.25 1.65 -0.13
N GLN A 45 13.78 0.58 0.45
CA GLN A 45 13.21 -0.05 1.65
C GLN A 45 13.32 0.85 2.88
N SER A 46 14.46 1.52 3.07
CA SER A 46 14.67 2.46 4.18
C SER A 46 13.69 3.63 4.10
N GLU A 47 13.54 4.21 2.93
CA GLU A 47 12.62 5.32 2.66
C GLU A 47 11.15 4.90 2.87
N LEU A 48 10.77 3.71 2.45
CA LEU A 48 9.43 3.17 2.72
C LEU A 48 9.17 3.01 4.21
N GLN A 49 10.15 2.53 4.96
CA GLN A 49 10.02 2.35 6.41
C GLN A 49 9.89 3.69 7.13
N GLU A 50 10.65 4.70 6.73
CA GLU A 50 10.54 6.07 7.22
C GLU A 50 9.15 6.65 6.95
N ASN A 51 8.66 6.53 5.72
CA ASN A 51 7.32 7.01 5.37
C ASN A 51 6.19 6.32 6.15
N LYS A 52 6.33 5.03 6.43
CA LYS A 52 5.39 4.30 7.31
C LYS A 52 5.42 4.85 8.73
N GLU A 53 6.59 5.14 9.25
CA GLU A 53 6.73 5.65 10.62
C GLU A 53 6.19 7.09 10.72
N ASP A 54 6.34 7.90 9.70
CA ASP A 54 5.75 9.23 9.63
C ASP A 54 4.21 9.16 9.67
N VAL A 55 3.61 8.27 8.88
CA VAL A 55 2.15 8.05 8.92
C VAL A 55 1.71 7.52 10.28
N ARG A 56 2.43 6.55 10.84
CA ARG A 56 2.14 6.04 12.18
C ARG A 56 2.21 7.13 13.23
N THR A 57 3.26 7.93 13.21
CA THR A 57 3.47 9.01 14.18
C THR A 57 2.38 10.07 14.07
N ALA A 58 2.01 10.48 12.85
CA ALA A 58 0.96 11.46 12.63
C ALA A 58 -0.43 10.99 13.08
N LEU A 59 -0.73 9.69 12.98
CA LEU A 59 -2.05 9.15 13.27
C LEU A 59 -2.15 8.46 14.65
N ARG A 60 -1.04 8.16 15.31
CA ARG A 60 -0.95 7.32 16.52
C ARG A 60 -1.91 7.74 17.63
N ASP A 61 -1.79 8.98 18.08
CA ASP A 61 -2.55 9.46 19.25
C ASP A 61 -4.05 9.46 18.99
N HIS A 62 -4.47 9.77 17.77
CA HIS A 62 -5.88 9.79 17.40
C HIS A 62 -6.44 8.37 17.29
N ILE A 63 -5.72 7.46 16.64
CA ILE A 63 -6.09 6.04 16.51
C ILE A 63 -6.20 5.39 17.90
N GLN A 64 -5.25 5.66 18.81
CA GLN A 64 -5.28 5.15 20.18
C GLN A 64 -6.47 5.69 20.97
N ARG A 65 -6.79 6.98 20.86
CA ARG A 65 -7.98 7.57 21.52
C ARG A 65 -9.27 6.91 21.05
N LEU A 66 -9.37 6.53 19.79
CA LEU A 66 -10.50 5.78 19.25
C LEU A 66 -10.49 4.29 19.60
N GLY A 67 -9.45 3.79 20.27
CA GLY A 67 -9.30 2.38 20.62
C GLY A 67 -9.05 1.48 19.41
N LEU A 68 -8.47 2.04 18.33
CA LEU A 68 -8.14 1.34 17.10
C LEU A 68 -6.64 1.02 17.01
N SER A 69 -6.26 0.16 16.06
CA SER A 69 -4.87 -0.14 15.71
C SER A 69 -4.54 0.30 14.29
N LEU A 70 -3.25 0.59 14.06
CA LEU A 70 -2.67 0.85 12.76
C LEU A 70 -1.61 -0.21 12.47
N ASP A 71 -1.97 -1.18 11.67
CA ASP A 71 -1.16 -2.36 11.40
C ASP A 71 -0.57 -2.33 9.97
N ALA A 72 0.53 -3.06 9.75
CA ALA A 72 1.04 -3.28 8.40
C ALA A 72 0.18 -4.31 7.68
N ASP A 73 -0.09 -4.12 6.37
CA ASP A 73 -0.72 -5.15 5.57
C ASP A 73 0.31 -6.26 5.27
N PRO A 74 0.06 -7.52 5.68
CA PRO A 74 0.99 -8.62 5.41
C PRO A 74 1.12 -8.97 3.91
N ARG A 75 0.18 -8.52 3.07
CA ARG A 75 0.15 -8.80 1.63
C ARG A 75 0.61 -7.63 0.76
N ASP A 76 0.59 -6.42 1.30
CA ASP A 76 1.02 -5.21 0.60
C ASP A 76 2.02 -4.44 1.47
N PRO A 77 3.34 -4.56 1.19
CA PRO A 77 4.35 -3.88 1.97
C PRO A 77 4.26 -2.35 1.90
N LEU A 78 3.51 -1.79 0.95
CA LEU A 78 3.26 -0.36 0.84
C LEU A 78 2.05 0.11 1.64
N ALA A 79 1.30 -0.78 2.30
CA ALA A 79 0.04 -0.43 2.95
C ALA A 79 0.09 -0.51 4.48
N LEU A 80 -0.73 0.36 5.09
CA LEU A 80 -1.09 0.37 6.50
C LEU A 80 -2.60 0.23 6.62
N LEU A 81 -3.07 -0.50 7.63
CA LEU A 81 -4.47 -0.84 7.86
C LEU A 81 -4.96 -0.24 9.16
N ILE A 82 -6.03 0.56 9.11
CA ILE A 82 -6.83 0.92 10.27
C ILE A 82 -8.04 0.01 10.26
N VAL A 83 -8.10 -0.93 11.21
CA VAL A 83 -9.21 -1.87 11.32
C VAL A 83 -10.28 -1.28 12.22
N VAL A 84 -11.48 -1.07 11.67
CA VAL A 84 -12.64 -0.58 12.41
C VAL A 84 -13.63 -1.72 12.56
N PRO A 85 -13.81 -2.22 13.80
CA PRO A 85 -14.72 -3.33 14.07
C PRO A 85 -16.19 -2.88 13.95
N GLU A 86 -17.10 -3.87 13.84
CA GLU A 86 -18.54 -3.63 13.61
C GLU A 86 -19.20 -2.82 14.73
N ASP A 87 -18.75 -2.92 15.96
CA ASP A 87 -19.28 -2.16 17.10
C ASP A 87 -19.06 -0.64 17.01
N ARG A 88 -18.06 -0.21 16.25
CA ARG A 88 -17.79 1.21 15.95
C ARG A 88 -18.45 1.67 14.67
N LEU A 89 -18.43 0.84 13.62
CA LEU A 89 -19.02 1.13 12.31
C LEU A 89 -20.21 0.18 12.05
N THR A 90 -21.28 0.41 12.82
CA THR A 90 -22.45 -0.45 12.84
C THR A 90 -23.36 -0.20 11.64
N PHE A 91 -23.80 -1.29 11.01
CA PHE A 91 -24.83 -1.29 9.98
C PHE A 91 -26.09 -2.01 10.48
N GLU A 92 -27.24 -1.69 9.93
CA GLU A 92 -28.42 -2.52 10.13
C GLU A 92 -28.18 -3.94 9.58
N PHE A 93 -28.74 -4.94 10.27
CA PHE A 93 -28.56 -6.35 9.88
C PHE A 93 -28.94 -6.60 8.41
N GLY A 94 -27.99 -7.15 7.65
CA GLY A 94 -28.17 -7.44 6.22
C GLY A 94 -28.29 -6.21 5.31
N LYS A 95 -28.04 -5.00 5.84
CA LYS A 95 -28.12 -3.73 5.10
C LYS A 95 -26.78 -2.99 5.08
N SER A 96 -26.75 -1.94 4.28
CA SER A 96 -25.61 -1.02 4.13
C SER A 96 -25.89 0.37 4.75
N ALA A 97 -27.08 0.58 5.32
CA ALA A 97 -27.41 1.83 6.00
C ALA A 97 -26.56 1.97 7.28
N LEU A 98 -25.88 3.13 7.41
CA LEU A 98 -25.11 3.46 8.60
C LEU A 98 -26.04 3.78 9.78
N SER A 99 -25.66 3.35 10.96
CA SER A 99 -26.31 3.75 12.20
C SER A 99 -25.89 5.16 12.62
N LEU A 100 -26.65 5.76 13.54
CA LEU A 100 -26.27 7.06 14.13
C LEU A 100 -24.88 7.00 14.80
N THR A 101 -24.54 5.88 15.45
CA THR A 101 -23.22 5.66 16.07
C THR A 101 -22.12 5.64 15.03
N ALA A 102 -22.33 4.98 13.89
CA ALA A 102 -21.38 4.97 12.77
C ALA A 102 -21.19 6.38 12.17
N ASP A 103 -22.27 7.13 12.02
CA ASP A 103 -22.22 8.52 11.56
C ASP A 103 -21.39 9.40 12.49
N GLN A 104 -21.59 9.29 13.80
CA GLN A 104 -20.81 10.02 14.80
C GLN A 104 -19.33 9.62 14.78
N PHE A 105 -19.05 8.33 14.69
CA PHE A 105 -17.67 7.84 14.57
C PHE A 105 -16.96 8.41 13.32
N LEU A 106 -17.61 8.40 12.17
CA LEU A 106 -17.04 8.95 10.94
C LEU A 106 -16.83 10.47 11.01
N ALA A 107 -17.77 11.19 11.65
CA ALA A 107 -17.66 12.63 11.87
C ALA A 107 -16.48 13.01 12.80
N GLU A 108 -16.13 12.12 13.74
CA GLU A 108 -14.99 12.32 14.64
C GLU A 108 -13.66 11.90 13.97
N ALA A 109 -13.62 10.73 13.32
CA ALA A 109 -12.39 10.12 12.82
C ALA A 109 -11.88 10.73 11.52
N LEU A 110 -12.77 10.95 10.54
CA LEU A 110 -12.36 11.28 9.17
C LEU A 110 -11.69 12.65 9.03
N PRO A 111 -12.15 13.74 9.69
CA PRO A 111 -11.49 15.05 9.54
C PRO A 111 -10.01 14.98 9.92
N PHE A 112 -9.69 14.26 10.99
CA PHE A 112 -8.31 14.09 11.41
C PHE A 112 -7.49 13.26 10.42
N TYR A 113 -8.00 12.12 9.96
CA TYR A 113 -7.29 11.28 8.99
C TYR A 113 -7.09 12.00 7.68
N VAL A 114 -8.13 12.61 7.14
CA VAL A 114 -8.07 13.32 5.87
C VAL A 114 -7.20 14.57 5.97
N GLY A 115 -7.26 15.31 7.06
CA GLY A 115 -6.37 16.44 7.32
C GLY A 115 -4.90 16.06 7.30
N ALA A 116 -4.55 14.91 7.88
CA ALA A 116 -3.17 14.38 7.84
C ALA A 116 -2.78 13.88 6.45
N LEU A 117 -3.63 13.03 5.83
CA LEU A 117 -3.34 12.37 4.56
C LEU A 117 -3.35 13.34 3.36
N CYS A 118 -4.24 14.32 3.37
CA CYS A 118 -4.35 15.37 2.33
C CYS A 118 -3.54 16.63 2.64
N GLY A 119 -2.93 16.71 3.83
CA GLY A 119 -2.06 17.80 4.27
C GLY A 119 -0.58 17.37 4.26
N PRO A 120 0.06 17.30 5.45
CA PRO A 120 1.51 17.09 5.55
C PRO A 120 2.01 15.75 4.98
N LEU A 121 1.15 14.76 4.82
CA LEU A 121 1.52 13.44 4.30
C LEU A 121 1.17 13.24 2.81
N ARG A 122 0.58 14.25 2.14
CA ARG A 122 0.02 14.07 0.78
C ARG A 122 1.01 13.50 -0.24
N ASP A 123 2.25 13.90 -0.18
CA ASP A 123 3.29 13.46 -1.12
C ASP A 123 3.67 11.98 -0.92
N LYS A 124 3.43 11.46 0.28
CA LYS A 124 3.72 10.07 0.65
C LYS A 124 2.56 9.13 0.37
N ILE A 125 1.32 9.65 0.20
CA ILE A 125 0.10 8.86 0.05
C ILE A 125 -0.24 8.65 -1.42
N ASP A 126 -0.41 7.38 -1.80
CA ASP A 126 -0.94 6.97 -3.10
C ASP A 126 -2.48 6.95 -3.07
N SER A 127 -3.05 6.16 -2.16
CA SER A 127 -4.49 5.98 -2.09
C SER A 127 -4.98 5.60 -0.69
N LEU A 128 -6.28 5.78 -0.48
CA LEU A 128 -7.04 5.34 0.69
C LEU A 128 -8.17 4.44 0.21
N ALA A 129 -8.07 3.12 0.42
CA ALA A 129 -9.14 2.20 0.11
C ALA A 129 -9.98 1.91 1.35
N ILE A 130 -11.30 2.06 1.24
CA ILE A 130 -12.27 1.66 2.26
C ILE A 130 -12.74 0.27 1.89
N GLU A 131 -12.27 -0.75 2.62
CA GLU A 131 -12.58 -2.15 2.36
C GLU A 131 -13.65 -2.67 3.32
N GLY A 132 -14.78 -3.15 2.78
CA GLY A 132 -15.84 -3.80 3.55
C GLY A 132 -15.63 -5.31 3.61
N HIS A 133 -15.80 -5.91 4.78
CA HIS A 133 -15.70 -7.35 5.01
C HIS A 133 -16.98 -7.89 5.67
N THR A 134 -17.32 -9.13 5.36
CA THR A 134 -18.43 -9.88 5.97
C THR A 134 -17.92 -11.12 6.70
N ASP A 135 -18.79 -11.79 7.41
CA ASP A 135 -18.53 -13.13 7.93
C ASP A 135 -18.81 -14.22 6.88
N ASP A 136 -18.87 -15.48 7.31
CA ASP A 136 -19.08 -16.66 6.49
C ASP A 136 -20.55 -17.00 6.21
N HIS A 137 -21.51 -16.22 6.73
CA HIS A 137 -22.92 -16.44 6.48
C HIS A 137 -23.35 -15.94 5.10
N GLY A 138 -24.18 -16.72 4.43
CA GLY A 138 -24.71 -16.36 3.12
C GLY A 138 -23.85 -16.81 1.95
N SER A 139 -24.28 -16.48 0.73
CA SER A 139 -23.54 -16.80 -0.49
C SER A 139 -22.40 -15.80 -0.75
N ASP A 140 -21.41 -16.21 -1.53
CA ASP A 140 -20.30 -15.33 -1.95
C ASP A 140 -20.79 -14.07 -2.65
N ALA A 141 -21.75 -14.23 -3.58
CA ALA A 141 -22.32 -13.11 -4.32
C ALA A 141 -23.04 -12.12 -3.40
N PHE A 142 -23.81 -12.62 -2.41
CA PHE A 142 -24.47 -11.78 -1.42
C PHE A 142 -23.46 -11.02 -0.58
N ASN A 143 -22.46 -11.71 -0.02
CA ASN A 143 -21.44 -11.11 0.82
C ASN A 143 -20.58 -10.09 0.07
N LEU A 144 -20.22 -10.37 -1.18
CA LEU A 144 -19.50 -9.43 -2.02
C LEU A 144 -20.30 -8.15 -2.26
N LYS A 145 -21.59 -8.30 -2.63
CA LYS A 145 -22.49 -7.17 -2.85
C LYS A 145 -22.66 -6.35 -1.55
N LEU A 146 -22.99 -7.00 -0.44
CA LEU A 146 -23.21 -6.33 0.84
C LEU A 146 -21.98 -5.56 1.32
N SER A 147 -20.80 -6.18 1.21
CA SER A 147 -19.55 -5.52 1.60
C SER A 147 -19.20 -4.32 0.70
N GLN A 148 -19.50 -4.41 -0.59
CA GLN A 148 -19.33 -3.30 -1.54
C GLN A 148 -20.28 -2.13 -1.21
N GLU A 149 -21.53 -2.41 -0.92
CA GLU A 149 -22.53 -1.40 -0.55
C GLU A 149 -22.16 -0.72 0.78
N ARG A 150 -21.64 -1.47 1.77
CA ARG A 150 -21.18 -0.93 3.05
C ARG A 150 -19.96 -0.03 2.90
N SER A 151 -18.95 -0.45 2.15
CA SER A 151 -17.76 0.40 1.90
C SER A 151 -18.11 1.66 1.13
N LEU A 152 -19.05 1.58 0.17
CA LEU A 152 -19.56 2.74 -0.56
C LEU A 152 -20.33 3.69 0.36
N ALA A 153 -21.18 3.19 1.26
CA ALA A 153 -21.90 4.02 2.23
C ALA A 153 -20.95 4.80 3.14
N VAL A 154 -19.87 4.16 3.61
CA VAL A 154 -18.80 4.82 4.39
C VAL A 154 -18.09 5.90 3.58
N MET A 155 -17.76 5.64 2.32
CA MET A 155 -17.12 6.62 1.44
C MET A 155 -18.02 7.83 1.18
N VAL A 156 -19.30 7.60 0.86
CA VAL A 156 -20.27 8.68 0.61
C VAL A 156 -20.45 9.54 1.85
N LYS A 157 -20.63 8.90 3.01
CA LYS A 157 -20.69 9.63 4.28
C LYS A 157 -19.40 10.41 4.58
N GLY A 158 -18.26 9.81 4.26
CA GLY A 158 -16.96 10.49 4.37
C GLY A 158 -16.88 11.76 3.53
N LEU A 159 -17.35 11.71 2.29
CA LEU A 159 -17.41 12.91 1.42
C LEU A 159 -18.30 14.00 1.99
N GLU A 160 -19.47 13.64 2.55
CA GLU A 160 -20.36 14.60 3.24
C GLU A 160 -19.68 15.27 4.46
N VAL A 161 -19.05 14.45 5.30
CA VAL A 161 -18.34 14.93 6.50
C VAL A 161 -17.21 15.86 6.11
N ILE A 162 -16.35 15.45 5.17
CA ILE A 162 -15.20 16.26 4.76
C ILE A 162 -15.62 17.54 4.05
N GLN A 163 -16.67 17.50 3.24
CA GLN A 163 -17.21 18.73 2.63
C GLN A 163 -17.68 19.75 3.68
N ALA A 164 -18.23 19.26 4.80
CA ALA A 164 -18.74 20.12 5.87
C ALA A 164 -17.64 20.61 6.83
N THR A 165 -16.61 19.79 7.11
CA THR A 165 -15.62 20.05 8.17
C THR A 165 -14.27 20.52 7.64
N GLU A 166 -13.82 20.00 6.50
CA GLU A 166 -12.50 20.21 5.88
C GLU A 166 -12.62 20.45 4.36
N PRO A 167 -13.37 21.48 3.92
CA PRO A 167 -13.68 21.70 2.49
C PRO A 167 -12.44 21.84 1.61
N ALA A 168 -11.33 22.35 2.17
CA ALA A 168 -10.06 22.45 1.45
C ALA A 168 -9.43 21.07 1.11
N ALA A 169 -9.73 20.05 1.91
CA ALA A 169 -9.24 18.69 1.68
C ALA A 169 -10.20 17.82 0.84
N TYR A 170 -11.40 18.33 0.50
CA TYR A 170 -12.45 17.57 -0.16
C TYR A 170 -12.00 16.98 -1.51
N GLN A 171 -11.40 17.78 -2.38
CA GLN A 171 -10.93 17.31 -3.69
C GLN A 171 -9.86 16.24 -3.53
N CYS A 172 -8.87 16.46 -2.67
CA CYS A 172 -7.84 15.47 -2.39
C CYS A 172 -8.46 14.17 -1.86
N PHE A 173 -9.38 14.24 -0.89
CA PHE A 173 -10.05 13.06 -0.36
C PHE A 173 -10.79 12.28 -1.45
N GLN A 174 -11.51 12.97 -2.32
CA GLN A 174 -12.21 12.35 -3.47
C GLN A 174 -11.23 11.66 -4.43
N GLU A 175 -10.09 12.27 -4.71
CA GLU A 175 -9.07 11.73 -5.63
C GLU A 175 -8.37 10.48 -5.10
N ILE A 176 -8.05 10.46 -3.79
CA ILE A 176 -7.29 9.35 -3.22
C ILE A 176 -8.16 8.19 -2.74
N THR A 177 -9.48 8.40 -2.54
CA THR A 177 -10.33 7.43 -1.86
C THR A 177 -11.08 6.53 -2.84
N SER A 178 -11.16 5.26 -2.51
CA SER A 178 -11.96 4.26 -3.21
C SER A 178 -12.72 3.37 -2.23
N ALA A 179 -13.85 2.79 -2.68
CA ALA A 179 -14.62 1.83 -1.91
C ALA A 179 -14.56 0.44 -2.55
N THR A 180 -14.27 -0.59 -1.76
CA THR A 180 -14.08 -1.95 -2.25
C THR A 180 -14.77 -2.96 -1.33
N GLY A 181 -15.59 -3.84 -1.90
CA GLY A 181 -16.15 -5.00 -1.21
C GLY A 181 -15.21 -6.20 -1.28
N ARG A 182 -14.92 -6.81 -0.14
CA ARG A 182 -14.09 -8.01 -0.03
C ARG A 182 -14.92 -9.27 0.26
N GLY A 183 -16.20 -9.10 0.58
CA GLY A 183 -17.07 -10.20 0.97
C GLY A 183 -16.50 -10.98 2.15
N ARG A 184 -16.57 -12.30 2.08
CA ARG A 184 -15.98 -13.20 3.09
C ARG A 184 -14.50 -13.55 2.84
N GLN A 185 -13.82 -12.81 1.98
CA GLN A 185 -12.36 -12.92 1.87
C GLN A 185 -11.73 -12.38 3.16
N ASP A 186 -10.63 -13.02 3.58
CA ASP A 186 -9.90 -12.61 4.78
C ASP A 186 -10.69 -12.76 6.08
N LEU A 187 -11.39 -13.91 6.23
CA LEU A 187 -12.02 -14.28 7.50
C LEU A 187 -11.00 -14.35 8.63
N ILE A 188 -11.42 -13.89 9.80
CA ILE A 188 -10.61 -14.00 11.01
C ILE A 188 -11.03 -15.27 11.75
N TYR A 189 -10.03 -16.03 12.17
CA TYR A 189 -10.23 -17.27 12.92
C TYR A 189 -9.80 -17.06 14.38
N ASP A 190 -10.44 -17.76 15.29
CA ASP A 190 -10.06 -17.81 16.69
C ASP A 190 -8.98 -18.88 16.95
N SER A 191 -8.56 -19.03 18.20
CA SER A 191 -7.56 -20.01 18.61
C SER A 191 -7.98 -21.48 18.44
N THR A 192 -9.25 -21.73 18.18
CA THR A 192 -9.82 -23.06 17.91
C THR A 192 -10.02 -23.34 16.42
N ALA A 193 -9.48 -22.47 15.56
CA ALA A 193 -9.65 -22.49 14.10
C ALA A 193 -11.11 -22.35 13.63
N MET A 194 -11.98 -21.80 14.48
CA MET A 194 -13.36 -21.44 14.10
C MET A 194 -13.39 -20.00 13.62
N VAL A 195 -14.31 -19.70 12.67
CA VAL A 195 -14.48 -18.34 12.17
C VAL A 195 -14.99 -17.43 13.28
N ASN A 196 -14.18 -16.41 13.61
CA ASN A 196 -14.61 -15.33 14.48
C ASN A 196 -15.43 -14.34 13.66
N ARG A 197 -16.77 -14.51 13.66
CA ARG A 197 -17.69 -13.72 12.84
C ARG A 197 -17.71 -12.25 13.21
N GLU A 198 -17.65 -11.94 14.48
CA GLU A 198 -17.63 -10.57 14.99
C GLU A 198 -16.41 -9.81 14.46
N LYS A 199 -15.22 -10.36 14.60
CA LYS A 199 -14.00 -9.75 14.07
C LYS A 199 -13.90 -9.77 12.54
N SER A 200 -14.60 -10.74 11.90
CA SER A 200 -14.64 -10.81 10.43
C SER A 200 -15.49 -9.70 9.83
N ARG A 201 -16.59 -9.32 10.48
CA ARG A 201 -17.40 -8.16 10.08
C ARG A 201 -16.70 -6.88 10.50
N ARG A 202 -16.05 -6.23 9.56
CA ARG A 202 -15.26 -5.02 9.80
C ARG A 202 -15.19 -4.15 8.54
N VAL A 203 -14.80 -2.90 8.74
CA VAL A 203 -14.36 -2.01 7.68
C VAL A 203 -12.88 -1.71 7.91
N ILE A 204 -12.10 -1.72 6.86
CA ILE A 204 -10.66 -1.40 6.89
C ILE A 204 -10.44 -0.14 6.08
N PHE A 205 -9.79 0.86 6.68
CA PHE A 205 -9.20 1.97 5.96
C PHE A 205 -7.76 1.59 5.63
N LYS A 206 -7.51 1.22 4.38
CA LYS A 206 -6.21 0.83 3.87
C LYS A 206 -5.52 2.03 3.25
N ILE A 207 -4.51 2.54 3.94
CA ILE A 207 -3.67 3.66 3.50
C ILE A 207 -2.51 3.06 2.70
N ARG A 208 -2.43 3.34 1.41
CA ARG A 208 -1.33 2.91 0.56
C ARG A 208 -0.35 4.04 0.34
N LEU A 209 0.92 3.78 0.60
CA LEU A 209 2.01 4.71 0.39
C LEU A 209 2.49 4.66 -1.07
N ARG A 210 3.00 5.77 -1.56
CA ARG A 210 3.68 5.81 -2.86
C ARG A 210 5.01 5.06 -2.79
N SER A 211 5.28 4.29 -3.83
CA SER A 211 6.63 3.75 -4.03
C SER A 211 7.63 4.87 -4.37
N ALA A 212 8.92 4.61 -4.18
CA ALA A 212 9.98 5.55 -4.58
C ALA A 212 9.86 5.92 -6.06
N GLU A 213 9.54 4.96 -6.92
CA GLU A 213 9.36 5.16 -8.35
C GLU A 213 8.19 6.10 -8.69
N GLN A 214 7.04 5.94 -8.02
CA GLN A 214 5.87 6.81 -8.20
C GLN A 214 6.15 8.26 -7.79
N ARG A 215 6.95 8.49 -6.76
CA ARG A 215 7.32 9.86 -6.33
C ARG A 215 8.19 10.57 -7.34
N HIS A 216 9.19 9.91 -7.90
CA HIS A 216 10.02 10.48 -8.96
C HIS A 216 9.26 10.87 -10.22
N LEU A 217 8.11 10.23 -10.50
CA LEU A 217 7.25 10.60 -11.62
C LEU A 217 6.46 11.88 -11.36
N VAL A 218 6.05 12.10 -10.10
CA VAL A 218 5.31 13.31 -9.69
C VAL A 218 6.21 14.54 -9.63
N GLU A 219 7.49 14.37 -9.27
CA GLU A 219 8.47 15.46 -9.17
C GLU A 219 9.00 15.93 -10.53
N ARG A 220 8.76 15.19 -11.62
CA ARG A 220 9.14 15.66 -12.97
C ARG A 220 8.18 16.76 -13.41
N PRO A 221 8.67 18.02 -13.61
CA PRO A 221 7.83 19.05 -14.17
C PRO A 221 7.33 18.57 -15.53
N THR A 222 6.00 18.53 -15.71
CA THR A 222 5.40 18.36 -17.04
C THR A 222 5.83 19.54 -17.88
N THR A 223 6.82 19.33 -18.76
CA THR A 223 7.14 20.32 -19.79
C THR A 223 5.89 20.45 -20.65
N PRO A 224 5.25 21.63 -20.73
CA PRO A 224 4.11 21.79 -21.61
C PRO A 224 4.60 21.64 -23.06
N LEU A 225 3.87 20.84 -23.84
CA LEU A 225 4.03 20.70 -25.29
C LEU A 225 3.66 21.99 -25.99
#